data_507bf49820fd60f3d0398969ca1e96cf
#
_entry.id   507bf49820fd60f3d0398969ca1e96cf
#
_cell.length_a   1.000
_cell.length_b   1.000
_cell.length_c   1.000
_cell.angle_alpha   90.00
_cell.angle_beta   90.00
_cell.angle_gamma   90.00
#
_symmetry.space_group_name_H-M   'P 1'
#
loop_
_entity.id
_entity.type
_entity.pdbx_description
1 polymer ?
#
loop_
_entity_poly.entity_id
_entity_poly.type
_entity_poly.pdbx_seq_one_letter_code
_entity_poly.pdbx_strand_id
1 'polypeptide(L)'
;MRIDVGDYDVKFAPLAERMRQAGMPQLAIETLGLYFSRLLAGESGEIAESELEPVTGLPDAEQLDDECAVIGRQALSKTVLIKLNGGLGTSMGLERAKSLLVVKEGLTFLDIIARQTLAAKVPLLLMNSFATSKDSLALLDNYPELTNFGLPRDF
;
A
#
# COMPACT_ATOMS: atom_id res chain seq x y z
N MET A 1 -2.27 34.36 0.96
CA MET A 1 -1.89 34.48 2.39
C MET A 1 -0.48 33.87 2.50
N ARG A 2 0.57 34.64 2.74
CA ARG A 2 1.93 34.11 2.91
C ARG A 2 1.99 33.43 4.26
N ILE A 3 2.28 32.12 4.27
CA ILE A 3 2.51 31.38 5.50
C ILE A 3 3.85 31.82 6.06
N ASP A 4 3.85 32.17 7.34
CA ASP A 4 5.06 32.48 8.08
C ASP A 4 5.88 31.18 8.23
N VAL A 5 7.14 31.19 7.78
CA VAL A 5 8.07 30.05 7.86
C VAL A 5 8.18 29.54 9.30
N GLY A 6 8.03 30.42 10.30
CA GLY A 6 8.00 30.07 11.72
C GLY A 6 6.82 29.16 12.12
N ASP A 7 5.69 29.21 11.41
CA ASP A 7 4.52 28.36 11.67
C ASP A 7 4.74 26.91 11.18
N TYR A 8 5.52 26.72 10.10
CA TYR A 8 5.88 25.39 9.59
C TYR A 8 6.75 24.63 10.58
N ASP A 9 7.87 25.20 11.02
CA ASP A 9 8.82 24.52 11.89
C ASP A 9 8.19 24.15 13.24
N VAL A 10 7.42 25.06 13.82
CA VAL A 10 6.74 24.81 15.10
C VAL A 10 5.72 23.66 14.99
N LYS A 11 4.97 23.60 13.90
CA LYS A 11 3.92 22.59 13.73
C LYS A 11 4.46 21.25 13.20
N PHE A 12 5.50 21.28 12.37
CA PHE A 12 6.05 20.07 11.77
C PHE A 12 7.07 19.35 12.65
N ALA A 13 7.85 20.07 13.45
CA ALA A 13 8.90 19.48 14.30
C ALA A 13 8.41 18.32 15.20
N PRO A 14 7.25 18.41 15.89
CA PRO A 14 6.76 17.31 16.71
C PRO A 14 6.40 16.07 15.88
N LEU A 15 5.88 16.25 14.66
CA LEU A 15 5.55 15.16 13.74
C LEU A 15 6.83 14.47 13.25
N ALA A 16 7.81 15.26 12.81
CA ALA A 16 9.11 14.74 12.36
C ALA A 16 9.83 13.96 13.48
N GLU A 17 9.78 14.45 14.70
CA GLU A 17 10.38 13.76 15.84
C GLU A 17 9.69 12.42 16.14
N ARG A 18 8.37 12.38 16.11
CA ARG A 18 7.60 11.14 16.27
C ARG A 18 7.92 10.11 15.18
N MET A 19 8.10 10.56 13.94
CA MET A 19 8.51 9.71 12.83
C MET A 19 9.92 9.14 13.01
N ARG A 20 10.88 9.96 13.50
CA ARG A 20 12.23 9.49 13.83
C ARG A 20 12.21 8.43 14.93
N GLN A 21 11.43 8.66 15.99
CA GLN A 21 11.27 7.69 17.07
C GLN A 21 10.64 6.38 16.61
N ALA A 22 9.79 6.44 15.59
CA ALA A 22 9.22 5.26 14.94
C ALA A 22 10.17 4.58 13.93
N GLY A 23 11.42 5.08 13.80
CA GLY A 23 12.40 4.50 12.87
C GLY A 23 12.14 4.77 11.39
N MET A 24 11.33 5.78 11.07
CA MET A 24 11.02 6.08 9.67
C MET A 24 12.24 6.64 8.92
N PRO A 25 12.42 6.25 7.63
CA PRO A 25 13.50 6.77 6.81
C PRO A 25 13.44 8.30 6.68
N GLN A 26 14.62 8.94 6.65
CA GLN A 26 14.72 10.40 6.53
C GLN A 26 13.96 10.93 5.30
N LEU A 27 14.03 10.22 4.16
CA LEU A 27 13.29 10.57 2.95
C LEU A 27 11.77 10.64 3.17
N ALA A 28 11.21 9.74 3.97
CA ALA A 28 9.78 9.76 4.29
C ALA A 28 9.41 10.99 5.12
N ILE A 29 10.28 11.39 6.06
CA ILE A 29 10.09 12.58 6.89
C ILE A 29 10.13 13.84 6.01
N GLU A 30 11.10 13.94 5.12
CA GLU A 30 11.25 15.08 4.18
C GLU A 30 10.07 15.16 3.22
N THR A 31 9.61 14.03 2.70
CA THR A 31 8.43 13.96 1.82
C THR A 31 7.16 14.42 2.53
N LEU A 32 6.94 13.96 3.78
CA LEU A 32 5.81 14.45 4.57
C LEU A 32 5.94 15.94 4.84
N GLY A 33 7.14 16.44 5.12
CA GLY A 33 7.40 17.87 5.33
C GLY A 33 7.03 18.71 4.11
N LEU A 34 7.35 18.23 2.90
CA LEU A 34 6.96 18.87 1.65
C LEU A 34 5.44 18.95 1.51
N TYR A 35 4.72 17.85 1.73
CA TYR A 35 3.26 17.86 1.66
C TYR A 35 2.63 18.70 2.77
N PHE A 36 3.20 18.68 3.96
CA PHE A 36 2.75 19.51 5.07
C PHE A 36 2.88 21.00 4.75
N SER A 37 3.99 21.41 4.10
CA SER A 37 4.17 22.80 3.67
C SER A 37 3.12 23.23 2.61
N ARG A 38 2.80 22.35 1.66
CA ARG A 38 1.75 22.58 0.66
C ARG A 38 0.37 22.70 1.29
N LEU A 39 0.06 21.82 2.25
CA LEU A 39 -1.19 21.90 3.02
C LEU A 39 -1.31 23.25 3.75
N LEU A 40 -0.26 23.70 4.40
CA LEU A 40 -0.23 25.02 5.04
C LEU A 40 -0.35 26.16 4.03
N ALA A 41 0.15 25.96 2.80
CA ALA A 41 -0.05 26.91 1.68
C ALA A 41 -1.49 26.96 1.15
N GLY A 42 -2.36 26.07 1.64
CA GLY A 42 -3.76 25.97 1.19
C GLY A 42 -3.93 25.24 -0.14
N GLU A 43 -2.91 24.45 -0.55
CA GLU A 43 -3.06 23.56 -1.70
C GLU A 43 -4.05 22.44 -1.33
N SER A 44 -5.14 22.32 -2.09
CA SER A 44 -6.19 21.32 -1.85
C SER A 44 -5.78 19.92 -2.34
N GLY A 45 -4.82 19.83 -3.26
CA GLY A 45 -4.49 18.59 -3.97
C GLY A 45 -5.55 18.13 -4.97
N GLU A 46 -6.55 18.98 -5.22
CA GLU A 46 -7.58 18.75 -6.24
C GLU A 46 -7.00 19.01 -7.63
N ILE A 47 -7.37 18.17 -8.58
CA ILE A 47 -7.06 18.34 -10.00
C ILE A 47 -8.34 18.91 -10.64
N ALA A 48 -8.22 20.03 -11.32
CA ALA A 48 -9.37 20.62 -12.02
C ALA A 48 -9.81 19.69 -13.16
N GLU A 49 -11.13 19.55 -13.36
CA GLU A 49 -11.67 18.71 -14.43
C GLU A 49 -11.12 19.10 -15.82
N SER A 50 -10.82 20.40 -16.02
CA SER A 50 -10.19 20.91 -17.25
C SER A 50 -8.75 20.42 -17.49
N GLU A 51 -8.10 19.86 -16.48
CA GLU A 51 -6.74 19.28 -16.57
C GLU A 51 -6.79 17.77 -16.81
N LEU A 52 -7.99 17.16 -16.77
CA LEU A 52 -8.17 15.74 -17.01
C LEU A 52 -8.34 15.48 -18.51
N GLU A 53 -7.49 14.65 -19.05
CA GLU A 53 -7.60 14.16 -20.42
C GLU A 53 -7.99 12.67 -20.41
N PRO A 54 -8.97 12.27 -21.25
CA PRO A 54 -9.31 10.87 -21.38
C PRO A 54 -8.13 10.08 -21.97
N VAL A 55 -7.77 8.99 -21.34
CA VAL A 55 -6.74 8.08 -21.87
C VAL A 55 -7.33 7.36 -23.09
N THR A 56 -6.66 7.51 -24.23
CA THR A 56 -7.05 6.85 -25.49
C THR A 56 -5.94 5.91 -25.94
N GLY A 57 -6.29 4.82 -26.65
CA GLY A 57 -5.31 3.92 -27.27
C GLY A 57 -4.59 3.00 -26.28
N LEU A 58 -5.19 2.69 -25.14
CA LEU A 58 -4.65 1.65 -24.25
C LEU A 58 -4.77 0.28 -24.93
N PRO A 59 -3.73 -0.57 -24.85
CA PRO A 59 -3.83 -1.95 -25.27
C PRO A 59 -4.90 -2.68 -24.46
N ASP A 60 -5.77 -3.41 -25.14
CA ASP A 60 -6.73 -4.29 -24.51
C ASP A 60 -6.01 -5.58 -24.06
N ALA A 61 -6.14 -5.94 -22.79
CA ALA A 61 -5.52 -7.15 -22.25
C ALA A 61 -6.02 -8.43 -22.93
N GLU A 62 -7.28 -8.43 -23.43
CA GLU A 62 -7.87 -9.56 -24.14
C GLU A 62 -7.32 -9.72 -25.57
N GLN A 63 -6.66 -8.68 -26.10
CA GLN A 63 -6.07 -8.65 -27.43
C GLN A 63 -4.55 -8.92 -27.42
N LEU A 64 -3.97 -9.12 -26.22
CA LEU A 64 -2.56 -9.52 -26.13
C LEU A 64 -2.37 -10.92 -26.69
N ASP A 65 -1.29 -11.12 -27.43
CA ASP A 65 -0.98 -12.41 -28.03
C ASP A 65 -0.56 -13.47 -26.99
N ASP A 66 -0.58 -14.73 -27.39
CA ASP A 66 -0.21 -15.86 -26.53
C ASP A 66 1.25 -15.80 -26.07
N GLU A 67 2.13 -15.11 -26.77
CA GLU A 67 3.53 -14.92 -26.42
C GLU A 67 3.63 -14.13 -25.12
N CYS A 68 2.79 -13.10 -24.92
CA CYS A 68 2.72 -12.34 -23.67
C CYS A 68 2.39 -13.24 -22.48
N ALA A 69 1.50 -14.20 -22.65
CA ALA A 69 1.15 -15.17 -21.60
C ALA A 69 2.33 -16.12 -21.27
N VAL A 70 3.10 -16.52 -22.28
CA VAL A 70 4.31 -17.35 -22.09
C VAL A 70 5.38 -16.58 -21.31
N ILE A 71 5.67 -15.36 -21.74
CA ILE A 71 6.64 -14.46 -21.07
C ILE A 71 6.19 -14.18 -19.63
N GLY A 72 4.91 -13.90 -19.43
CA GLY A 72 4.33 -13.66 -18.10
C GLY A 72 4.52 -14.84 -17.15
N ARG A 73 4.27 -16.07 -17.61
CA ARG A 73 4.53 -17.28 -16.80
C ARG A 73 6.00 -17.45 -16.44
N GLN A 74 6.92 -17.16 -17.34
CA GLN A 74 8.36 -17.21 -17.06
C GLN A 74 8.79 -16.12 -16.06
N ALA A 75 8.15 -14.94 -16.10
CA ALA A 75 8.44 -13.84 -15.20
C ALA A 75 7.98 -14.09 -13.76
N LEU A 76 7.03 -15.02 -13.51
CA LEU A 76 6.53 -15.31 -12.15
C LEU A 76 7.65 -15.67 -11.17
N SER A 77 8.70 -16.35 -11.61
CA SER A 77 9.86 -16.69 -10.78
C SER A 77 10.67 -15.47 -10.31
N LYS A 78 10.44 -14.31 -10.90
CA LYS A 78 11.09 -13.02 -10.60
C LYS A 78 10.09 -11.97 -10.09
N THR A 79 8.87 -12.40 -9.79
CA THR A 79 7.77 -11.53 -9.38
C THR A 79 7.61 -11.57 -7.86
N VAL A 80 7.30 -10.43 -7.28
CA VAL A 80 6.87 -10.27 -5.88
C VAL A 80 5.52 -9.55 -5.90
N LEU A 81 4.56 -10.06 -5.13
CA LEU A 81 3.27 -9.41 -4.96
C LEU A 81 3.32 -8.52 -3.72
N ILE A 82 3.18 -7.21 -3.92
CA ILE A 82 3.07 -6.24 -2.83
C ILE A 82 1.60 -5.87 -2.65
N LYS A 83 1.04 -6.20 -1.49
CA LYS A 83 -0.34 -5.85 -1.14
C LYS A 83 -0.35 -4.60 -0.25
N LEU A 84 -0.93 -3.50 -0.74
CA LEU A 84 -1.21 -2.32 0.07
C LEU A 84 -2.25 -2.68 1.14
N ASN A 85 -1.87 -2.59 2.41
CA ASN A 85 -2.65 -3.10 3.54
C ASN A 85 -2.68 -2.15 4.75
N GLY A 86 -2.40 -0.85 4.54
CA GLY A 86 -2.33 0.15 5.60
C GLY A 86 -3.69 0.67 6.11
N GLY A 87 -4.78 0.40 5.39
CA GLY A 87 -6.10 0.97 5.69
C GLY A 87 -6.88 0.20 6.75
N LEU A 88 -7.33 0.90 7.80
CA LEU A 88 -8.36 0.42 8.72
C LEU A 88 -9.74 0.51 8.08
N GLY A 89 -10.65 -0.39 8.45
CA GLY A 89 -12.02 -0.39 7.97
C GLY A 89 -12.97 0.52 8.75
N THR A 90 -12.50 1.63 9.30
CA THR A 90 -13.29 2.51 10.20
C THR A 90 -14.58 3.02 9.57
N SER A 91 -14.57 3.36 8.28
CA SER A 91 -15.78 3.75 7.54
C SER A 91 -16.80 2.62 7.38
N MET A 92 -16.40 1.37 7.64
CA MET A 92 -17.22 0.16 7.59
C MET A 92 -17.47 -0.42 9.00
N GLY A 93 -17.19 0.36 10.05
CA GLY A 93 -17.31 -0.09 11.44
C GLY A 93 -16.28 -1.14 11.87
N LEU A 94 -15.18 -1.30 11.14
CA LEU A 94 -14.12 -2.25 11.50
C LEU A 94 -13.02 -1.53 12.28
N GLU A 95 -12.51 -2.20 13.31
CA GLU A 95 -11.34 -1.76 14.08
C GLU A 95 -10.03 -2.42 13.61
N ARG A 96 -10.09 -3.16 12.49
CA ARG A 96 -9.00 -3.96 11.93
C ARG A 96 -8.71 -3.57 10.49
N ALA A 97 -7.65 -4.16 9.92
CA ALA A 97 -7.34 -3.99 8.50
C ALA A 97 -8.54 -4.38 7.61
N LYS A 98 -8.84 -3.56 6.59
CA LYS A 98 -9.94 -3.85 5.64
C LYS A 98 -9.81 -5.22 4.99
N SER A 99 -8.59 -5.69 4.77
CA SER A 99 -8.32 -7.01 4.20
C SER A 99 -8.76 -8.18 5.08
N LEU A 100 -9.06 -7.95 6.36
CA LEU A 100 -9.57 -8.95 7.30
C LEU A 100 -11.11 -9.04 7.30
N LEU A 101 -11.78 -8.29 6.43
CA LEU A 101 -13.21 -8.43 6.22
C LEU A 101 -13.52 -9.80 5.61
N VAL A 102 -14.41 -10.54 6.25
CA VAL A 102 -14.93 -11.81 5.73
C VAL A 102 -15.85 -11.53 4.54
N VAL A 103 -15.61 -12.16 3.41
CA VAL A 103 -16.31 -11.88 2.14
C VAL A 103 -16.96 -13.08 1.51
N LYS A 104 -16.38 -14.28 1.63
CA LYS A 104 -16.94 -15.50 1.03
C LYS A 104 -16.55 -16.73 1.83
N GLU A 105 -17.51 -17.60 2.14
CA GLU A 105 -17.28 -18.93 2.76
C GLU A 105 -16.39 -18.86 4.02
N GLY A 106 -16.54 -17.80 4.82
CA GLY A 106 -15.73 -17.59 6.02
C GLY A 106 -14.31 -17.06 5.74
N LEU A 107 -13.95 -16.84 4.48
CA LEU A 107 -12.64 -16.32 4.08
C LEU A 107 -12.63 -14.80 4.07
N THR A 108 -11.55 -14.21 4.54
CA THR A 108 -11.26 -12.79 4.40
C THR A 108 -10.67 -12.47 3.02
N PHE A 109 -10.61 -11.19 2.67
CA PHE A 109 -9.86 -10.76 1.47
C PHE A 109 -8.40 -11.22 1.53
N LEU A 110 -7.77 -11.15 2.71
CA LEU A 110 -6.37 -11.56 2.86
C LEU A 110 -6.19 -13.07 2.71
N ASP A 111 -7.15 -13.88 3.16
CA ASP A 111 -7.15 -15.34 2.90
C ASP A 111 -7.17 -15.64 1.40
N ILE A 112 -8.02 -14.94 0.65
CA ILE A 112 -8.12 -15.12 -0.80
C ILE A 112 -6.81 -14.74 -1.47
N ILE A 113 -6.21 -13.61 -1.10
CA ILE A 113 -4.92 -13.15 -1.63
C ILE A 113 -3.80 -14.15 -1.30
N ALA A 114 -3.75 -14.65 -0.05
CA ALA A 114 -2.77 -15.65 0.36
C ALA A 114 -2.87 -16.94 -0.49
N ARG A 115 -4.09 -17.42 -0.72
CA ARG A 115 -4.32 -18.60 -1.56
C ARG A 115 -3.97 -18.37 -3.04
N GLN A 116 -4.24 -17.18 -3.58
CA GLN A 116 -3.85 -16.83 -4.94
C GLN A 116 -2.32 -16.77 -5.09
N THR A 117 -1.63 -16.17 -4.12
CA THR A 117 -0.16 -16.09 -4.11
C THR A 117 0.48 -17.46 -3.97
N LEU A 118 -0.07 -18.35 -3.15
CA LEU A 118 0.35 -19.75 -3.06
C LEU A 118 0.20 -20.48 -4.39
N ALA A 119 -0.94 -20.33 -5.04
CA ALA A 119 -1.18 -20.95 -6.36
C ALA A 119 -0.22 -20.43 -7.44
N ALA A 120 0.10 -19.13 -7.40
CA ALA A 120 1.05 -18.51 -8.32
C ALA A 120 2.52 -18.77 -7.95
N LYS A 121 2.80 -19.28 -6.75
CA LYS A 121 4.15 -19.51 -6.20
C LYS A 121 5.01 -18.25 -6.20
N VAL A 122 4.43 -17.10 -5.86
CA VAL A 122 5.12 -15.82 -5.74
C VAL A 122 5.19 -15.37 -4.27
N PRO A 123 6.25 -14.66 -3.84
CA PRO A 123 6.29 -14.07 -2.51
C PRO A 123 5.19 -13.04 -2.31
N LEU A 124 4.61 -12.98 -1.10
CA LEU A 124 3.64 -11.97 -0.68
C LEU A 124 4.27 -11.05 0.36
N LEU A 125 4.34 -9.76 0.06
CA LEU A 125 4.71 -8.72 0.99
C LEU A 125 3.48 -7.84 1.29
N LEU A 126 3.24 -7.55 2.57
CA LEU A 126 2.22 -6.60 2.97
C LEU A 126 2.86 -5.23 3.22
N MET A 127 2.35 -4.19 2.58
CA MET A 127 2.64 -2.82 2.97
C MET A 127 1.63 -2.43 4.04
N ASN A 128 2.00 -2.64 5.30
CA ASN A 128 1.16 -2.41 6.46
C ASN A 128 1.29 -0.98 7.01
N SER A 129 0.35 -0.58 7.84
CA SER A 129 0.51 0.48 8.83
C SER A 129 0.81 -0.15 10.20
N PHE A 130 1.24 0.66 11.17
CA PHE A 130 1.42 0.22 12.55
C PHE A 130 0.15 -0.42 13.14
N ALA A 131 -1.03 0.01 12.67
CA ALA A 131 -2.31 -0.48 13.16
C ALA A 131 -2.78 -1.78 12.47
N THR A 132 -2.24 -2.14 11.31
CA THR A 132 -2.70 -3.29 10.53
C THR A 132 -1.73 -4.47 10.51
N SER A 133 -0.45 -4.25 10.85
CA SER A 133 0.61 -5.27 10.77
C SER A 133 0.30 -6.49 11.63
N LYS A 134 0.09 -6.30 12.92
CA LYS A 134 -0.08 -7.39 13.88
C LYS A 134 -1.18 -8.39 13.48
N ASP A 135 -2.38 -7.89 13.20
CA ASP A 135 -3.53 -8.73 12.90
C ASP A 135 -3.40 -9.41 11.53
N SER A 136 -2.80 -8.70 10.56
CA SER A 136 -2.58 -9.25 9.23
C SER A 136 -1.53 -10.35 9.23
N LEU A 137 -0.43 -10.17 9.96
CA LEU A 137 0.59 -11.21 10.10
C LEU A 137 0.07 -12.44 10.84
N ALA A 138 -0.74 -12.24 11.89
CA ALA A 138 -1.39 -13.33 12.63
C ALA A 138 -2.32 -14.16 11.73
N LEU A 139 -3.02 -13.54 10.78
CA LEU A 139 -3.80 -14.28 9.79
C LEU A 139 -2.88 -15.08 8.85
N LEU A 140 -1.78 -14.49 8.37
CA LEU A 140 -0.85 -15.17 7.47
C LEU A 140 -0.13 -16.35 8.14
N ASP A 141 -0.11 -16.45 9.48
CA ASP A 141 0.42 -17.61 10.20
C ASP A 141 -0.40 -18.89 9.93
N ASN A 142 -1.65 -18.76 9.43
CA ASN A 142 -2.45 -19.90 8.97
C ASN A 142 -2.00 -20.46 7.60
N TYR A 143 -1.03 -19.81 6.96
CA TYR A 143 -0.50 -20.18 5.63
C TYR A 143 1.01 -20.40 5.70
N PRO A 144 1.48 -21.46 6.41
CA PRO A 144 2.92 -21.73 6.60
C PRO A 144 3.64 -22.03 5.27
N GLU A 145 2.88 -22.41 4.23
CA GLU A 145 3.42 -22.66 2.88
C GLU A 145 3.77 -21.39 2.12
N LEU A 146 3.33 -20.19 2.58
CA LEU A 146 3.75 -18.92 2.02
C LEU A 146 5.24 -18.71 2.26
N THR A 147 6.04 -19.02 1.25
CA THR A 147 7.49 -18.82 1.29
C THR A 147 7.85 -17.45 0.70
N ASN A 148 8.54 -16.63 1.49
CA ASN A 148 8.97 -15.30 1.03
C ASN A 148 10.43 -15.28 0.57
N PHE A 149 11.09 -16.44 0.46
CA PHE A 149 12.47 -16.55 -0.06
C PHE A 149 13.46 -15.61 0.63
N GLY A 150 13.31 -15.42 1.95
CA GLY A 150 14.14 -14.51 2.74
C GLY A 150 13.71 -13.06 2.75
N LEU A 151 12.65 -12.69 2.01
CA LEU A 151 12.05 -11.37 2.11
C LEU A 151 11.21 -11.23 3.39
N PRO A 152 11.09 -10.01 3.96
CA PRO A 152 10.17 -9.77 5.06
C PRO A 152 8.72 -10.05 4.62
N ARG A 153 7.83 -10.32 5.59
CA ARG A 153 6.40 -10.54 5.29
C ARG A 153 5.62 -9.22 5.19
N ASP A 154 6.15 -8.16 5.82
CA ASP A 154 5.61 -6.80 5.76
C ASP A 154 6.71 -5.74 5.88
N PHE A 155 6.32 -4.47 5.63
CA PHE A 155 7.13 -3.26 5.80
C PHE A 155 6.23 -2.04 5.97
#